data_8aa113b7cafdf8cfe95af393b256a5fa
#
_entry.id   8aa113b7cafdf8cfe95af393b256a5fa
#
_cell.length_a   1.000
_cell.length_b   1.000
_cell.length_c   1.000
_cell.angle_alpha   90.00
_cell.angle_beta   90.00
_cell.angle_gamma   90.00
#
_symmetry.space_group_name_H-M   'P 1'
#
loop_
_entity.id
_entity.type
_entity.pdbx_description
1 polymer ?
#
loop_
_entity_poly.entity_id
_entity_poly.type
_entity_poly.pdbx_seq_one_letter_code
_entity_poly.pdbx_strand_id
1 'polypeptide(L)'
;KEVIYDMSETEENSIEVGSYTEDQFYDDMMRVTHGLTDPELAQILTTQSLPTMKWLTQKGVRFVMAFGRQAFKDGDKYRFWGGAIVEAVGAGKGLSDQQFEVCKRDGIEVRYGTEAKKLIQDNKGRICGITVLGPDGFEDISAGSIVLASGGFEANAEMRSRYLGPGWENVKVRGVPYNTGDGIRMALEVGAQSHGHYSGCHAVAWDMNAPASGDRNITELYQKHSYPFGLIVNINGKRFVDEGY
;
A
#
# COMPACT_ATOMS: atom_id res chain seq x y z
N LYS A 1 15.26 3.61 17.22
CA LYS A 1 14.93 2.70 18.36
C LYS A 1 13.43 2.62 18.66
N GLU A 2 12.69 3.71 18.71
CA GLU A 2 11.27 3.73 19.10
C GLU A 2 10.32 2.96 18.16
N VAL A 3 10.75 2.67 16.94
CA VAL A 3 9.96 1.97 15.92
C VAL A 3 10.50 0.57 15.65
N ILE A 4 11.79 0.36 15.84
CA ILE A 4 12.47 -0.90 15.50
C ILE A 4 12.40 -1.83 16.71
N TYR A 5 12.03 -3.10 16.43
CA TYR A 5 11.90 -4.14 17.43
C TYR A 5 13.15 -5.03 17.47
N ASP A 6 13.62 -5.35 18.72
CA ASP A 6 14.71 -6.31 19.00
C ASP A 6 16.04 -6.08 18.27
N MET A 7 16.44 -4.82 18.04
CA MET A 7 17.77 -4.53 17.52
C MET A 7 18.80 -4.55 18.65
N SER A 8 19.83 -5.39 18.50
CA SER A 8 20.95 -5.47 19.45
C SER A 8 21.88 -4.27 19.32
N GLU A 9 22.66 -3.96 20.38
CA GLU A 9 23.68 -2.90 20.36
C GLU A 9 24.72 -3.13 19.24
N THR A 10 25.06 -4.37 18.98
CA THR A 10 26.00 -4.73 17.90
C THR A 10 25.42 -4.39 16.53
N GLU A 11 24.14 -4.67 16.29
CA GLU A 11 23.47 -4.31 15.04
C GLU A 11 23.37 -2.80 14.89
N GLU A 12 23.04 -2.06 15.95
CA GLU A 12 23.02 -0.59 15.93
C GLU A 12 24.39 -0.01 15.52
N ASN A 13 25.47 -0.54 16.09
CA ASN A 13 26.82 -0.07 15.79
C ASN A 13 27.28 -0.43 14.37
N SER A 14 26.65 -1.41 13.75
CA SER A 14 26.93 -1.84 12.37
C SER A 14 26.18 -1.05 11.30
N ILE A 15 25.28 -0.14 11.68
CA ILE A 15 24.40 0.59 10.78
C ILE A 15 24.82 2.07 10.71
N GLU A 16 24.85 2.60 9.51
CA GLU A 16 25.00 4.02 9.25
C GLU A 16 23.80 4.49 8.41
N VAL A 17 22.93 5.27 9.05
CA VAL A 17 21.78 5.88 8.40
C VAL A 17 21.96 7.39 8.36
N GLY A 18 21.75 8.00 7.20
CA GLY A 18 21.64 9.45 7.07
C GLY A 18 20.37 9.99 7.71
N SER A 19 20.21 11.28 7.70
CA SER A 19 18.93 11.92 8.00
C SER A 19 18.03 11.92 6.77
N TYR A 20 16.73 11.67 6.98
CA TYR A 20 15.69 11.90 5.98
C TYR A 20 14.58 12.66 6.68
N THR A 21 14.50 13.96 6.41
CA THR A 21 13.61 14.87 7.11
C THR A 21 12.21 14.88 6.50
N GLU A 22 11.24 15.43 7.22
CA GLU A 22 9.88 15.65 6.73
C GLU A 22 9.88 16.51 5.46
N ASP A 23 10.71 17.56 5.41
CA ASP A 23 10.85 18.42 4.24
C ASP A 23 11.41 17.66 3.03
N GLN A 24 12.45 16.84 3.23
CA GLN A 24 12.98 15.98 2.16
C GLN A 24 11.94 15.00 1.64
N PHE A 25 11.14 14.41 2.55
CA PHE A 25 10.06 13.50 2.17
C PHE A 25 8.98 14.23 1.37
N TYR A 26 8.60 15.42 1.81
CA TYR A 26 7.64 16.26 1.09
C TYR A 26 8.14 16.64 -0.31
N ASP A 27 9.38 17.11 -0.43
CA ASP A 27 10.00 17.50 -1.70
C ASP A 27 10.08 16.30 -2.65
N ASP A 28 10.46 15.13 -2.17
CA ASP A 28 10.49 13.90 -2.95
C ASP A 28 9.10 13.49 -3.44
N MET A 29 8.07 13.59 -2.60
CA MET A 29 6.70 13.35 -3.02
C MET A 29 6.25 14.30 -4.11
N MET A 30 6.49 15.59 -3.97
CA MET A 30 6.15 16.59 -4.98
C MET A 30 6.90 16.34 -6.29
N ARG A 31 8.17 15.97 -6.21
CA ARG A 31 9.02 15.68 -7.36
C ARG A 31 8.53 14.44 -8.13
N VAL A 32 8.33 13.31 -7.46
CA VAL A 32 7.94 12.04 -8.14
C VAL A 32 6.52 12.05 -8.66
N THR A 33 5.65 12.85 -8.08
CA THR A 33 4.27 13.03 -8.56
C THR A 33 4.14 14.18 -9.57
N HIS A 34 5.24 14.86 -9.92
CA HIS A 34 5.25 16.05 -10.77
C HIS A 34 4.29 17.14 -10.28
N GLY A 35 4.12 17.28 -8.97
CA GLY A 35 3.22 18.24 -8.35
C GLY A 35 1.73 17.91 -8.49
N LEU A 36 1.38 16.70 -8.89
CA LEU A 36 -0.03 16.26 -9.04
C LEU A 36 -0.67 15.81 -7.72
N THR A 37 0.14 15.56 -6.70
CA THR A 37 -0.39 15.24 -5.37
C THR A 37 -1.00 16.48 -4.71
N ASP A 38 -1.98 16.27 -3.84
CA ASP A 38 -2.55 17.32 -2.99
C ASP A 38 -1.51 17.77 -1.95
N PRO A 39 -1.10 19.06 -1.93
CA PRO A 39 -0.04 19.53 -1.04
C PRO A 39 -0.39 19.41 0.45
N GLU A 40 -1.66 19.61 0.82
CA GLU A 40 -2.10 19.53 2.22
C GLU A 40 -2.09 18.08 2.71
N LEU A 41 -2.56 17.15 1.87
CA LEU A 41 -2.49 15.72 2.18
C LEU A 41 -1.05 15.20 2.21
N ALA A 42 -0.18 15.68 1.32
CA ALA A 42 1.24 15.38 1.35
C ALA A 42 1.90 15.85 2.65
N GLN A 43 1.59 17.07 3.11
CA GLN A 43 2.08 17.61 4.37
C GLN A 43 1.63 16.76 5.57
N ILE A 44 0.36 16.35 5.60
CA ILE A 44 -0.16 15.47 6.65
C ILE A 44 0.58 14.13 6.64
N LEU A 45 0.75 13.51 5.47
CA LEU A 45 1.44 12.23 5.35
C LEU A 45 2.88 12.32 5.86
N THR A 46 3.63 13.32 5.45
CA THR A 46 5.06 13.45 5.81
C THR A 46 5.24 13.71 7.30
N THR A 47 4.44 14.61 7.90
CA THR A 47 4.53 14.96 9.32
C THR A 47 3.96 13.88 10.24
N GLN A 48 2.96 13.09 9.79
CA GLN A 48 2.31 12.07 10.60
C GLN A 48 2.88 10.65 10.39
N SER A 49 3.79 10.44 9.44
CA SER A 49 4.34 9.11 9.15
C SER A 49 5.06 8.50 10.36
N LEU A 50 6.02 9.20 10.96
CA LEU A 50 6.76 8.72 12.12
C LEU A 50 5.87 8.55 13.37
N PRO A 51 5.00 9.51 13.74
CA PRO A 51 4.00 9.31 14.80
C PRO A 51 3.13 8.08 14.60
N THR A 52 2.69 7.83 13.36
CA THR A 52 1.88 6.65 13.02
C THR A 52 2.66 5.34 13.19
N MET A 53 3.92 5.31 12.77
CA MET A 53 4.80 4.15 12.98
C MET A 53 5.00 3.84 14.47
N LYS A 54 5.22 4.87 15.30
CA LYS A 54 5.31 4.73 16.77
C LYS A 54 4.00 4.19 17.35
N TRP A 55 2.87 4.70 16.88
CA TRP A 55 1.55 4.22 17.31
C TRP A 55 1.34 2.74 16.95
N LEU A 56 1.70 2.31 15.74
CA LEU A 56 1.63 0.90 15.33
C LEU A 56 2.49 0.01 16.23
N THR A 57 3.71 0.45 16.57
CA THR A 57 4.60 -0.27 17.49
C THR A 57 3.96 -0.40 18.87
N GLN A 58 3.36 0.67 19.40
CA GLN A 58 2.63 0.64 20.68
C GLN A 58 1.43 -0.31 20.65
N LYS A 59 0.79 -0.48 19.49
CA LYS A 59 -0.28 -1.47 19.29
C LYS A 59 0.22 -2.91 19.20
N GLY A 60 1.53 -3.11 19.03
CA GLY A 60 2.15 -4.44 19.00
C GLY A 60 2.63 -4.88 17.61
N VAL A 61 2.59 -3.99 16.61
CA VAL A 61 3.21 -4.26 15.32
C VAL A 61 4.73 -4.17 15.44
N ARG A 62 5.43 -5.18 14.96
CA ARG A 62 6.90 -5.29 15.04
C ARG A 62 7.55 -4.90 13.73
N PHE A 63 8.60 -4.09 13.81
CA PHE A 63 9.39 -3.65 12.67
C PHE A 63 10.86 -4.00 12.83
N VAL A 64 11.52 -4.27 11.72
CA VAL A 64 12.96 -4.50 11.61
C VAL A 64 13.56 -3.64 10.50
N MET A 65 14.88 -3.46 10.51
CA MET A 65 15.56 -2.80 9.40
C MET A 65 15.49 -3.68 8.14
N ALA A 66 15.20 -3.06 7.00
CA ALA A 66 15.08 -3.75 5.72
C ALA A 66 16.43 -4.08 5.07
N PHE A 67 17.29 -4.82 5.77
CA PHE A 67 18.66 -5.13 5.33
C PHE A 67 18.71 -5.84 3.97
N GLY A 68 17.87 -6.84 3.77
CA GLY A 68 17.92 -7.67 2.58
C GLY A 68 17.52 -6.97 1.28
N ARG A 69 16.90 -5.80 1.39
CA ARG A 69 16.27 -5.14 0.24
C ARG A 69 16.77 -3.72 -0.01
N GLN A 70 17.12 -3.00 1.05
CA GLN A 70 17.36 -1.57 0.98
C GLN A 70 18.72 -1.15 1.55
N ALA A 71 19.51 -2.11 2.04
CA ALA A 71 20.84 -1.86 2.56
C ALA A 71 21.93 -2.33 1.59
N PHE A 72 23.04 -1.63 1.60
CA PHE A 72 24.29 -2.10 0.98
C PHE A 72 25.43 -2.01 1.99
N LYS A 73 26.40 -2.89 1.84
CA LYS A 73 27.55 -2.92 2.73
C LYS A 73 28.63 -1.97 2.22
N ASP A 74 29.11 -1.09 3.09
CA ASP A 74 30.23 -0.20 2.84
C ASP A 74 31.24 -0.34 4.00
N GLY A 75 32.36 -0.97 3.72
CA GLY A 75 33.30 -1.39 4.75
C GLY A 75 32.65 -2.35 5.76
N ASP A 76 32.72 -1.98 7.04
CA ASP A 76 32.15 -2.80 8.13
C ASP A 76 30.71 -2.37 8.50
N LYS A 77 30.12 -1.40 7.77
CA LYS A 77 28.81 -0.86 8.06
C LYS A 77 27.79 -1.13 6.95
N TYR A 78 26.54 -1.21 7.35
CA TYR A 78 25.39 -1.22 6.45
C TYR A 78 24.87 0.20 6.29
N ARG A 79 24.73 0.64 5.04
CA ARG A 79 24.09 1.91 4.67
C ARG A 79 22.77 1.67 4.00
N PHE A 80 21.86 2.62 4.15
CA PHE A 80 20.52 2.59 3.57
C PHE A 80 20.33 3.76 2.61
N TRP A 81 19.56 3.53 1.55
CA TRP A 81 19.21 4.57 0.59
C TRP A 81 18.13 5.49 1.19
N GLY A 82 18.48 6.73 1.50
CA GLY A 82 17.51 7.72 1.96
C GLY A 82 17.02 7.54 3.40
N GLY A 83 17.91 7.23 4.35
CA GLY A 83 17.59 7.12 5.77
C GLY A 83 17.30 5.70 6.25
N ALA A 84 16.77 5.57 7.45
CA ALA A 84 16.45 4.28 8.06
C ALA A 84 15.20 3.67 7.44
N ILE A 85 15.37 2.66 6.61
CA ILE A 85 14.25 1.95 5.99
C ILE A 85 13.90 0.74 6.83
N VAL A 86 12.64 0.67 7.26
CA VAL A 86 12.10 -0.42 8.07
C VAL A 86 11.01 -1.19 7.32
N GLU A 87 10.86 -2.46 7.68
CA GLU A 87 9.77 -3.30 7.21
C GLU A 87 9.10 -4.00 8.39
N ALA A 88 7.83 -4.37 8.24
CA ALA A 88 7.16 -5.19 9.25
C ALA A 88 7.78 -6.59 9.28
N VAL A 89 7.91 -7.18 10.47
CA VAL A 89 8.33 -8.57 10.62
C VAL A 89 7.38 -9.48 9.85
N GLY A 90 7.90 -10.23 8.89
CA GLY A 90 7.11 -11.05 7.97
C GLY A 90 6.56 -10.29 6.77
N ALA A 91 7.12 -9.09 6.47
CA ALA A 91 6.75 -8.22 5.37
C ALA A 91 5.24 -7.86 5.35
N GLY A 92 4.63 -7.68 4.19
CA GLY A 92 3.21 -7.31 4.09
C GLY A 92 2.25 -8.35 4.68
N LYS A 93 2.57 -9.64 4.54
CA LYS A 93 1.80 -10.71 5.20
C LYS A 93 1.87 -10.59 6.72
N GLY A 94 3.09 -10.43 7.26
CA GLY A 94 3.30 -10.28 8.71
C GLY A 94 2.64 -9.02 9.27
N LEU A 95 2.67 -7.89 8.55
CA LEU A 95 1.96 -6.66 8.94
C LEU A 95 0.46 -6.93 9.08
N SER A 96 -0.15 -7.56 8.08
CA SER A 96 -1.57 -7.91 8.09
C SER A 96 -1.91 -8.87 9.24
N ASP A 97 -1.13 -9.94 9.42
CA ASP A 97 -1.37 -10.92 10.48
C ASP A 97 -1.29 -10.27 11.87
N GLN A 98 -0.29 -9.42 12.12
CA GLN A 98 -0.14 -8.70 13.38
C GLN A 98 -1.31 -7.73 13.65
N GLN A 99 -1.80 -7.04 12.62
CA GLN A 99 -2.97 -6.15 12.76
C GLN A 99 -4.25 -6.94 13.08
N PHE A 100 -4.47 -8.10 12.48
CA PHE A 100 -5.60 -8.97 12.83
C PHE A 100 -5.50 -9.52 14.25
N GLU A 101 -4.31 -9.85 14.74
CA GLU A 101 -4.12 -10.22 16.14
C GLU A 101 -4.43 -9.05 17.10
N VAL A 102 -4.10 -7.82 16.73
CA VAL A 102 -4.50 -6.62 17.49
C VAL A 102 -6.01 -6.49 17.53
N CYS A 103 -6.70 -6.62 16.40
CA CYS A 103 -8.16 -6.58 16.35
C CYS A 103 -8.79 -7.64 17.28
N LYS A 104 -8.29 -8.87 17.23
CA LYS A 104 -8.75 -9.97 18.07
C LYS A 104 -8.53 -9.70 19.56
N ARG A 105 -7.33 -9.23 19.92
CA ARG A 105 -6.98 -8.88 21.30
C ARG A 105 -7.88 -7.76 21.87
N ASP A 106 -8.15 -6.76 21.04
CA ASP A 106 -8.92 -5.58 21.44
C ASP A 106 -10.45 -5.80 21.29
N GLY A 107 -10.89 -7.01 20.93
CA GLY A 107 -12.32 -7.39 20.83
C GLY A 107 -13.04 -6.76 19.64
N ILE A 108 -12.30 -6.37 18.59
CA ILE A 108 -12.87 -5.82 17.37
C ILE A 108 -13.44 -6.98 16.53
N GLU A 109 -14.71 -6.92 16.18
CA GLU A 109 -15.35 -7.91 15.31
C GLU A 109 -14.81 -7.78 13.88
N VAL A 110 -14.32 -8.88 13.33
CA VAL A 110 -13.88 -8.99 11.94
C VAL A 110 -14.77 -9.99 11.21
N ARG A 111 -15.50 -9.54 10.21
CA ARG A 111 -16.39 -10.37 9.40
C ARG A 111 -15.73 -10.74 8.09
N TYR A 112 -15.37 -12.01 7.93
CA TYR A 112 -14.86 -12.58 6.69
C TYR A 112 -15.99 -13.03 5.76
N GLY A 113 -15.70 -13.09 4.45
CA GLY A 113 -16.69 -13.48 3.46
C GLY A 113 -17.88 -12.53 3.38
N THR A 114 -17.66 -11.26 3.79
CA THR A 114 -18.70 -10.24 3.88
C THR A 114 -18.28 -9.04 3.03
N GLU A 115 -19.00 -8.82 1.93
CA GLU A 115 -18.71 -7.77 0.97
C GLU A 115 -19.59 -6.54 1.21
N ALA A 116 -18.98 -5.36 1.32
CA ALA A 116 -19.70 -4.09 1.39
C ALA A 116 -20.29 -3.73 0.04
N LYS A 117 -21.60 -3.51 -0.04
CA LYS A 117 -22.31 -3.27 -1.30
C LYS A 117 -22.79 -1.83 -1.48
N LYS A 118 -23.29 -1.21 -0.41
CA LYS A 118 -23.94 0.11 -0.50
C LYS A 118 -23.92 0.82 0.85
N LEU A 119 -23.67 2.13 0.82
CA LEU A 119 -23.88 3.00 1.98
C LEU A 119 -25.36 3.33 2.13
N ILE A 120 -25.85 3.38 3.36
CA ILE A 120 -27.26 3.70 3.68
C ILE A 120 -27.32 5.14 4.15
N GLN A 121 -28.19 5.93 3.52
CA GLN A 121 -28.50 7.30 3.93
C GLN A 121 -29.86 7.39 4.60
N ASP A 122 -29.95 8.23 5.61
CA ASP A 122 -31.24 8.61 6.19
C ASP A 122 -31.97 9.64 5.28
N ASN A 123 -33.17 10.01 5.68
CA ASN A 123 -33.99 11.00 4.95
C ASN A 123 -33.41 12.43 4.95
N LYS A 124 -32.32 12.66 5.65
CA LYS A 124 -31.56 13.93 5.67
C LYS A 124 -30.23 13.82 4.91
N GLY A 125 -29.98 12.70 4.26
CA GLY A 125 -28.76 12.44 3.51
C GLY A 125 -27.53 12.07 4.36
N ARG A 126 -27.69 11.81 5.66
CA ARG A 126 -26.56 11.39 6.51
C ARG A 126 -26.35 9.88 6.36
N ILE A 127 -25.08 9.46 6.30
CA ILE A 127 -24.74 8.03 6.34
C ILE A 127 -25.08 7.47 7.71
N CYS A 128 -25.88 6.41 7.75
CA CYS A 128 -26.36 5.77 8.98
C CYS A 128 -26.16 4.25 8.99
N GLY A 129 -25.57 3.68 7.94
CA GLY A 129 -25.34 2.25 7.85
C GLY A 129 -24.71 1.83 6.52
N ILE A 130 -24.55 0.54 6.40
CA ILE A 130 -24.00 -0.12 5.21
C ILE A 130 -24.76 -1.42 4.93
N THR A 131 -25.09 -1.66 3.67
CA THR A 131 -25.59 -2.97 3.21
C THR A 131 -24.40 -3.83 2.85
N VAL A 132 -24.34 -5.03 3.37
CA VAL A 132 -23.33 -6.04 3.09
C VAL A 132 -23.94 -7.29 2.49
N LEU A 133 -23.14 -8.05 1.74
CA LEU A 133 -23.48 -9.39 1.26
C LEU A 133 -22.58 -10.38 1.98
N GLY A 134 -23.15 -11.14 2.87
CA GLY A 134 -22.49 -12.23 3.60
C GLY A 134 -22.93 -13.61 3.09
N PRO A 135 -22.51 -14.69 3.77
CA PRO A 135 -22.85 -16.07 3.40
C PRO A 135 -24.38 -16.33 3.39
N ASP A 136 -25.11 -15.64 4.28
CA ASP A 136 -26.56 -15.82 4.44
C ASP A 136 -27.39 -14.81 3.61
N GLY A 137 -26.75 -14.03 2.77
CA GLY A 137 -27.39 -13.03 1.91
C GLY A 137 -27.11 -11.59 2.33
N PHE A 138 -28.01 -10.68 1.92
CA PHE A 138 -27.90 -9.26 2.22
C PHE A 138 -28.31 -8.94 3.67
N GLU A 139 -27.53 -8.10 4.32
CA GLU A 139 -27.77 -7.59 5.67
C GLU A 139 -27.50 -6.08 5.69
N ASP A 140 -28.33 -5.33 6.40
CA ASP A 140 -28.12 -3.92 6.70
C ASP A 140 -27.52 -3.76 8.11
N ILE A 141 -26.35 -3.16 8.19
CA ILE A 141 -25.65 -2.89 9.44
C ILE A 141 -25.74 -1.40 9.73
N SER A 142 -26.37 -1.05 10.86
CA SER A 142 -26.44 0.33 11.34
C SER A 142 -25.11 0.75 11.97
N ALA A 143 -24.64 1.97 11.68
CA ALA A 143 -23.43 2.53 12.24
C ALA A 143 -23.54 4.05 12.39
N GLY A 144 -22.95 4.57 13.48
CA GLY A 144 -22.84 6.02 13.70
C GLY A 144 -21.83 6.71 12.79
N SER A 145 -20.81 5.96 12.37
CA SER A 145 -19.78 6.43 11.42
C SER A 145 -19.23 5.25 10.63
N ILE A 146 -18.82 5.49 9.39
CA ILE A 146 -18.25 4.47 8.52
C ILE A 146 -16.93 4.98 7.95
N VAL A 147 -15.87 4.18 8.06
CA VAL A 147 -14.56 4.44 7.43
C VAL A 147 -14.44 3.52 6.22
N LEU A 148 -14.30 4.10 5.03
CA LEU A 148 -14.00 3.36 3.81
C LEU A 148 -12.49 3.23 3.67
N ALA A 149 -11.97 2.03 3.91
CA ALA A 149 -10.55 1.70 3.84
C ALA A 149 -10.28 0.52 2.88
N SER A 150 -11.11 0.40 1.84
CA SER A 150 -11.14 -0.72 0.89
C SER A 150 -10.10 -0.64 -0.22
N GLY A 151 -9.15 0.31 -0.14
CA GLY A 151 -8.10 0.48 -1.14
C GLY A 151 -8.57 1.15 -2.43
N GLY A 152 -7.78 0.95 -3.48
CA GLY A 152 -8.00 1.52 -4.81
C GLY A 152 -8.78 0.60 -5.75
N PHE A 153 -8.39 0.67 -7.04
CA PHE A 153 -9.08 -0.07 -8.11
C PHE A 153 -8.13 -0.91 -8.96
N GLU A 154 -6.97 -1.24 -8.44
CA GLU A 154 -5.93 -1.95 -9.19
C GLU A 154 -6.36 -3.34 -9.68
N ALA A 155 -7.37 -3.96 -9.07
CA ALA A 155 -7.97 -5.22 -9.52
C ALA A 155 -9.15 -5.04 -10.50
N ASN A 156 -9.55 -3.80 -10.80
CA ASN A 156 -10.65 -3.49 -11.72
C ASN A 156 -10.11 -3.10 -13.10
N ALA A 157 -10.16 -4.02 -14.07
CA ALA A 157 -9.64 -3.82 -15.41
C ALA A 157 -10.30 -2.63 -16.15
N GLU A 158 -11.61 -2.41 -15.93
CA GLU A 158 -12.35 -1.30 -16.53
C GLU A 158 -11.86 0.04 -15.96
N MET A 159 -11.73 0.16 -14.64
CA MET A 159 -11.23 1.39 -14.02
C MET A 159 -9.76 1.66 -14.38
N ARG A 160 -8.93 0.62 -14.46
CA ARG A 160 -7.54 0.78 -14.95
C ARG A 160 -7.51 1.33 -16.37
N SER A 161 -8.27 0.75 -17.30
CA SER A 161 -8.34 1.25 -18.67
C SER A 161 -8.87 2.67 -18.75
N ARG A 162 -9.88 3.00 -17.95
CA ARG A 162 -10.51 4.34 -17.89
C ARG A 162 -9.55 5.41 -17.38
N TYR A 163 -8.84 5.16 -16.29
CA TYR A 163 -8.05 6.17 -15.60
C TYR A 163 -6.56 6.16 -15.94
N LEU A 164 -5.98 4.99 -16.23
CA LEU A 164 -4.58 4.85 -16.57
C LEU A 164 -4.33 4.81 -18.09
N GLY A 165 -5.37 4.50 -18.87
CA GLY A 165 -5.31 4.46 -20.34
C GLY A 165 -5.34 3.04 -20.92
N PRO A 166 -5.32 2.94 -22.27
CA PRO A 166 -5.38 1.66 -22.99
C PRO A 166 -4.17 0.77 -22.67
N GLY A 167 -4.41 -0.52 -22.54
CA GLY A 167 -3.39 -1.53 -22.24
C GLY A 167 -3.29 -1.90 -20.78
N TRP A 168 -3.71 -1.01 -19.87
CA TRP A 168 -3.69 -1.26 -18.42
C TRP A 168 -4.69 -2.32 -17.96
N GLU A 169 -5.70 -2.64 -18.76
CA GLU A 169 -6.59 -3.77 -18.51
C GLU A 169 -5.87 -5.13 -18.52
N ASN A 170 -4.74 -5.23 -19.21
CA ASN A 170 -3.99 -6.48 -19.41
C ASN A 170 -2.94 -6.75 -18.31
N VAL A 171 -2.68 -5.80 -17.42
CA VAL A 171 -1.67 -5.99 -16.38
C VAL A 171 -2.16 -6.92 -15.27
N LYS A 172 -1.22 -7.67 -14.67
CA LYS A 172 -1.50 -8.49 -13.50
C LYS A 172 -1.55 -7.63 -12.24
N VAL A 173 -2.32 -8.07 -11.26
CA VAL A 173 -2.42 -7.41 -9.97
C VAL A 173 -1.46 -8.07 -8.99
N ARG A 174 -0.46 -7.34 -8.52
CA ARG A 174 0.45 -7.83 -7.50
C ARG A 174 -0.25 -8.05 -6.15
N GLY A 175 -1.27 -7.26 -5.85
CA GLY A 175 -2.06 -7.31 -4.63
C GLY A 175 -3.24 -8.28 -4.69
N VAL A 176 -4.20 -8.08 -3.80
CA VAL A 176 -5.41 -8.90 -3.70
C VAL A 176 -6.37 -8.65 -4.87
N PRO A 177 -7.22 -9.63 -5.25
CA PRO A 177 -8.19 -9.46 -6.35
C PRO A 177 -9.40 -8.59 -5.97
N TYR A 178 -9.45 -8.06 -4.75
CA TYR A 178 -10.62 -7.39 -4.19
C TYR A 178 -10.53 -5.85 -4.17
N ASN A 179 -9.40 -5.26 -4.57
CA ASN A 179 -9.28 -3.81 -4.70
C ASN A 179 -9.91 -3.37 -6.04
N THR A 180 -11.23 -3.38 -6.08
CA THR A 180 -12.05 -3.18 -7.29
C THR A 180 -12.70 -1.80 -7.38
N GLY A 181 -12.36 -0.91 -6.42
CA GLY A 181 -12.87 0.47 -6.40
C GLY A 181 -14.24 0.61 -5.73
N ASP A 182 -14.70 -0.40 -5.00
CA ASP A 182 -16.04 -0.42 -4.40
C ASP A 182 -16.25 0.69 -3.39
N GLY A 183 -15.25 1.02 -2.56
CA GLY A 183 -15.34 2.13 -1.64
C GLY A 183 -15.50 3.48 -2.35
N ILE A 184 -14.75 3.68 -3.45
CA ILE A 184 -14.85 4.87 -4.29
C ILE A 184 -16.26 4.95 -4.89
N ARG A 185 -16.75 3.87 -5.48
CA ARG A 185 -18.10 3.79 -6.06
C ARG A 185 -19.17 4.11 -5.03
N MET A 186 -19.15 3.45 -3.86
CA MET A 186 -20.13 3.68 -2.80
C MET A 186 -20.14 5.13 -2.29
N ALA A 187 -18.97 5.77 -2.19
CA ALA A 187 -18.88 7.17 -1.80
C ALA A 187 -19.49 8.09 -2.85
N LEU A 188 -19.19 7.87 -4.14
CA LEU A 188 -19.74 8.66 -5.24
C LEU A 188 -21.26 8.50 -5.38
N GLU A 189 -21.80 7.28 -5.16
CA GLU A 189 -23.24 7.00 -5.21
C GLU A 189 -24.04 7.78 -4.16
N VAL A 190 -23.44 8.13 -3.04
CA VAL A 190 -24.07 8.93 -1.97
C VAL A 190 -23.74 10.43 -2.07
N GLY A 191 -23.13 10.87 -3.17
CA GLY A 191 -22.87 12.27 -3.49
C GLY A 191 -21.53 12.82 -3.01
N ALA A 192 -20.57 11.98 -2.64
CA ALA A 192 -19.22 12.44 -2.37
C ALA A 192 -18.55 13.00 -3.63
N GLN A 193 -17.73 14.01 -3.48
CA GLN A 193 -16.93 14.56 -4.56
C GLN A 193 -15.70 13.71 -4.79
N SER A 194 -15.41 13.36 -6.06
CA SER A 194 -14.12 12.79 -6.43
C SER A 194 -13.02 13.82 -6.24
N HIS A 195 -11.93 13.43 -5.61
CA HIS A 195 -10.77 14.28 -5.39
C HIS A 195 -9.49 13.50 -5.66
N GLY A 196 -8.43 14.22 -6.08
CA GLY A 196 -7.13 13.64 -6.37
C GLY A 196 -6.95 13.23 -7.83
N HIS A 197 -5.89 12.50 -8.09
CA HIS A 197 -5.41 12.17 -9.43
C HIS A 197 -5.39 10.65 -9.61
N TYR A 198 -6.22 10.13 -10.50
CA TYR A 198 -6.41 8.70 -10.70
C TYR A 198 -5.55 8.09 -11.81
N SER A 199 -4.77 8.90 -12.54
CA SER A 199 -3.97 8.43 -13.69
C SER A 199 -2.55 8.01 -13.32
N GLY A 200 -2.19 7.95 -12.04
CA GLY A 200 -0.91 7.45 -11.55
C GLY A 200 -1.05 6.16 -10.78
N CYS A 201 -0.07 5.28 -10.90
CA CYS A 201 0.00 4.05 -10.11
C CYS A 201 1.44 3.61 -9.90
N HIS A 202 1.69 2.80 -8.87
CA HIS A 202 2.92 2.05 -8.76
C HIS A 202 2.85 0.83 -9.68
N ALA A 203 3.83 0.71 -10.56
CA ALA A 203 3.99 -0.46 -11.41
C ALA A 203 5.37 -1.10 -11.19
N VAL A 204 5.46 -2.41 -11.37
CA VAL A 204 6.70 -3.16 -11.22
C VAL A 204 6.79 -4.22 -12.32
N ALA A 205 8.01 -4.47 -12.80
CA ALA A 205 8.25 -5.57 -13.72
C ALA A 205 7.94 -6.90 -13.03
N TRP A 206 7.02 -7.67 -13.61
CA TRP A 206 6.45 -8.87 -13.02
C TRP A 206 6.57 -10.06 -13.97
N ASP A 207 6.79 -11.27 -13.45
CA ASP A 207 6.89 -12.46 -14.29
C ASP A 207 5.55 -12.75 -14.97
N MET A 208 5.62 -13.03 -16.26
CA MET A 208 4.42 -13.33 -17.05
C MET A 208 3.73 -14.64 -16.60
N ASN A 209 4.44 -15.56 -15.97
CA ASN A 209 3.88 -16.80 -15.44
C ASN A 209 3.33 -16.66 -14.00
N ALA A 210 3.45 -15.47 -13.41
CA ALA A 210 2.83 -15.19 -12.12
C ALA A 210 1.29 -15.35 -12.20
N PRO A 211 0.61 -15.67 -11.09
CA PRO A 211 -0.84 -15.64 -11.00
C PRO A 211 -1.43 -14.28 -11.44
N ALA A 212 -2.70 -14.26 -11.81
CA ALA A 212 -3.39 -13.02 -12.21
C ALA A 212 -3.49 -12.00 -11.06
N SER A 213 -3.52 -12.48 -9.82
CA SER A 213 -3.48 -11.67 -8.59
C SER A 213 -2.46 -12.24 -7.62
N GLY A 214 -2.11 -11.45 -6.61
CA GLY A 214 -1.12 -11.82 -5.60
C GLY A 214 -1.53 -13.04 -4.78
N ASP A 215 -0.52 -13.80 -4.36
CA ASP A 215 -0.65 -14.95 -3.47
C ASP A 215 0.16 -14.67 -2.19
N ARG A 216 -0.50 -14.75 -1.03
CA ARG A 216 0.13 -14.52 0.28
C ARG A 216 1.28 -15.48 0.59
N ASN A 217 1.30 -16.67 -0.01
CA ASN A 217 2.35 -17.66 0.22
C ASN A 217 3.59 -17.41 -0.64
N ILE A 218 3.40 -16.80 -1.80
CA ILE A 218 4.47 -16.51 -2.77
C ILE A 218 5.01 -15.10 -2.58
N THR A 219 4.15 -14.18 -2.14
CA THR A 219 4.47 -12.77 -1.91
C THR A 219 5.13 -12.09 -3.12
N GLU A 220 6.40 -11.68 -3.00
CA GLU A 220 7.10 -10.88 -4.00
C GLU A 220 8.04 -11.69 -4.92
N LEU A 221 8.01 -13.00 -4.89
CA LEU A 221 8.97 -13.87 -5.62
C LEU A 221 8.94 -13.70 -7.15
N TYR A 222 7.87 -13.15 -7.70
CA TYR A 222 7.74 -12.90 -9.14
C TYR A 222 8.26 -11.52 -9.60
N GLN A 223 8.71 -10.67 -8.68
CA GLN A 223 9.26 -9.35 -9.05
C GLN A 223 10.61 -9.47 -9.76
N LYS A 224 10.82 -8.60 -10.75
CA LYS A 224 12.06 -8.49 -11.50
C LYS A 224 12.81 -7.21 -11.10
N HIS A 225 13.33 -7.17 -9.87
CA HIS A 225 14.07 -6.02 -9.34
C HIS A 225 15.46 -5.81 -9.98
N SER A 226 15.98 -6.82 -10.66
CA SER A 226 17.30 -6.74 -11.31
C SER A 226 17.28 -6.05 -12.69
N TYR A 227 16.13 -5.49 -13.10
CA TYR A 227 16.03 -4.81 -14.41
C TYR A 227 17.05 -3.68 -14.60
N PRO A 228 17.49 -2.90 -13.59
CA PRO A 228 18.52 -1.87 -13.81
C PRO A 228 19.91 -2.41 -14.17
N PHE A 229 20.13 -3.72 -13.95
CA PHE A 229 21.39 -4.40 -14.28
C PHE A 229 21.35 -5.16 -15.61
N GLY A 230 20.32 -4.96 -16.41
CA GLY A 230 20.10 -5.66 -17.66
C GLY A 230 19.57 -4.77 -18.76
N LEU A 231 19.07 -5.38 -19.82
CA LEU A 231 18.38 -4.72 -20.93
C LEU A 231 16.97 -5.27 -21.05
N ILE A 232 15.98 -4.38 -21.14
CA ILE A 232 14.60 -4.76 -21.43
C ILE A 232 14.36 -4.62 -22.93
N VAL A 233 14.07 -5.74 -23.57
CA VAL A 233 13.80 -5.79 -25.01
C VAL A 233 12.39 -6.31 -25.27
N ASN A 234 11.78 -5.84 -26.35
CA ASN A 234 10.50 -6.36 -26.82
C ASN A 234 10.69 -7.70 -27.54
N ILE A 235 9.57 -8.30 -28.01
CA ILE A 235 9.57 -9.57 -28.73
C ILE A 235 10.43 -9.56 -30.01
N ASN A 236 10.70 -8.39 -30.56
CA ASN A 236 11.55 -8.21 -31.76
C ASN A 236 13.03 -7.96 -31.40
N GLY A 237 13.41 -8.11 -30.14
CA GLY A 237 14.77 -7.87 -29.67
C GLY A 237 15.17 -6.39 -29.61
N LYS A 238 14.21 -5.46 -29.68
CA LYS A 238 14.48 -4.03 -29.60
C LYS A 238 14.29 -3.51 -28.18
N ARG A 239 15.28 -2.79 -27.64
CA ARG A 239 15.14 -2.01 -26.41
C ARG A 239 14.07 -0.92 -26.61
N PHE A 240 13.20 -0.73 -25.64
CA PHE A 240 12.07 0.21 -25.74
C PHE A 240 11.85 1.05 -24.48
N VAL A 241 12.70 0.88 -23.48
CA VAL A 241 12.61 1.56 -22.18
C VAL A 241 14.01 1.90 -21.71
N ASP A 242 14.12 2.91 -20.86
CA ASP A 242 15.33 3.20 -20.09
C ASP A 242 15.24 2.54 -18.72
N GLU A 243 16.09 1.56 -18.45
CA GLU A 243 16.08 0.78 -17.23
C GLU A 243 16.63 1.55 -16.02
N GLY A 244 17.30 2.66 -16.26
CA GLY A 244 17.90 3.51 -15.22
C GLY A 244 17.05 4.70 -14.81
N TYR A 245 15.88 4.86 -15.41
CA TYR A 245 15.01 6.02 -15.16
C TYR A 245 13.79 5.62 -14.35
#